data_36c94a62e27cbb13be0c4ac5324f5582
#
_entry.id   36c94a62e27cbb13be0c4ac5324f5582
#
_cell.length_a   1.000
_cell.length_b   1.000
_cell.length_c   1.000
_cell.angle_alpha   90.00
_cell.angle_beta   90.00
_cell.angle_gamma   90.00
#
_symmetry.space_group_name_H-M   'P 1'
#
loop_
_entity.id
_entity.type
_entity.pdbx_description
1 polymer ?
#
loop_
_entity_poly.entity_id
_entity_poly.type
_entity_poly.pdbx_seq_one_letter_code
_entity_poly.pdbx_strand_id
1 'polypeptide(L)'
;DNTIARYDNLFKEIALLEGFIDKGWTGSGKRELRNYLLELPDGKITWMKLQGLIYGKYMHRAELMPGVANFLLQCKLRNYPVFIVSHKTEFGHFDPEKIPLRKEALKWMQIKQFFDPQYFGVNKDNIHFANTREEKVEKIAQLNCTFFIDDLPEVFTETLFPNKTKKILFDKFSYSNS
;
A
#
# COMPACT_ATOMS: atom_id res chain seq x y z
N ASP A 1 0.87 -1.09 -0.23
CA ASP A 1 -0.43 -0.80 0.41
C ASP A 1 -0.85 -2.02 1.21
N ASN A 2 -1.59 -1.87 2.30
CA ASN A 2 -2.07 -2.91 3.22
C ASN A 2 -1.00 -3.81 3.89
N THR A 3 0.25 -3.73 3.50
CA THR A 3 1.39 -4.33 4.20
C THR A 3 2.04 -3.30 5.12
N ILE A 4 2.30 -2.10 4.62
CA ILE A 4 2.97 -1.01 5.35
C ILE A 4 1.97 0.09 5.74
N ALA A 5 1.13 0.52 4.78
CA ALA A 5 0.13 1.57 4.97
C ALA A 5 -1.28 0.97 5.11
N ARG A 6 -2.02 1.42 6.12
CA ARG A 6 -3.39 1.01 6.42
C ARG A 6 -4.37 2.08 5.95
N TYR A 7 -5.39 1.67 5.23
CA TYR A 7 -6.39 2.57 4.62
C TYR A 7 -7.84 2.25 4.99
N ASP A 8 -8.12 1.21 5.76
CA ASP A 8 -9.48 0.66 5.91
C ASP A 8 -10.53 1.72 6.29
N ASN A 9 -10.26 2.53 7.32
CA ASN A 9 -11.16 3.61 7.74
C ASN A 9 -11.16 4.77 6.73
N LEU A 10 -10.03 5.05 6.13
CA LEU A 10 -9.87 6.15 5.17
C LEU A 10 -10.73 5.95 3.92
N PHE A 11 -10.86 4.70 3.43
CA PHE A 11 -11.71 4.41 2.27
C PHE A 11 -13.17 4.81 2.52
N LYS A 12 -13.74 4.42 3.66
CA LYS A 12 -15.11 4.78 4.03
C LYS A 12 -15.28 6.28 4.21
N GLU A 13 -14.36 6.90 4.91
CA GLU A 13 -14.41 8.32 5.20
C GLU A 13 -14.36 9.17 3.93
N ILE A 14 -13.44 8.87 3.01
CA ILE A 14 -13.32 9.62 1.76
C ILE A 14 -14.49 9.33 0.82
N ALA A 15 -14.99 8.09 0.79
CA ALA A 15 -16.19 7.77 0.01
C ALA A 15 -17.43 8.57 0.46
N LEU A 16 -17.58 8.79 1.77
CA LEU A 16 -18.62 9.67 2.33
C LEU A 16 -18.36 11.14 2.00
N LEU A 17 -17.13 11.60 2.16
CA LEU A 17 -16.76 12.99 1.91
C LEU A 17 -16.96 13.41 0.45
N GLU A 18 -16.62 12.52 -0.47
CA GLU A 18 -16.72 12.76 -1.93
C GLU A 18 -18.09 12.35 -2.49
N GLY A 19 -19.04 11.92 -1.64
CA GLY A 19 -20.40 11.57 -2.03
C GLY A 19 -20.54 10.29 -2.86
N PHE A 20 -19.57 9.38 -2.78
CA PHE A 20 -19.63 8.06 -3.45
C PHE A 20 -20.53 7.08 -2.70
N ILE A 21 -20.78 7.31 -1.43
CA ILE A 21 -21.75 6.61 -0.60
C ILE A 21 -22.51 7.63 0.26
N ASP A 22 -23.70 7.29 0.71
CA ASP A 22 -24.47 8.09 1.65
C ASP A 22 -24.17 7.75 3.12
N LYS A 23 -24.72 8.56 4.04
CA LYS A 23 -24.55 8.37 5.49
C LYS A 23 -25.23 7.10 6.01
N GLY A 24 -26.15 6.53 5.25
CA GLY A 24 -26.86 5.30 5.62
C GLY A 24 -26.07 4.03 5.29
N TRP A 25 -24.96 4.14 4.57
CA TRP A 25 -24.14 2.96 4.29
C TRP A 25 -23.51 2.37 5.57
N THR A 26 -23.90 1.14 5.89
CA THR A 26 -23.51 0.47 7.15
C THR A 26 -22.32 -0.48 7.03
N GLY A 27 -21.85 -0.75 5.81
CA GLY A 27 -20.72 -1.63 5.56
C GLY A 27 -19.41 -1.19 6.22
N SER A 28 -18.47 -2.10 6.34
CA SER A 28 -17.17 -1.89 6.98
C SER A 28 -16.00 -2.29 6.07
N GLY A 29 -14.96 -1.48 6.10
CA GLY A 29 -13.70 -1.78 5.43
C GLY A 29 -13.72 -1.67 3.90
N LYS A 30 -12.51 -1.73 3.35
CA LYS A 30 -12.25 -1.52 1.91
C LYS A 30 -12.96 -2.54 1.01
N ARG A 31 -13.01 -3.83 1.44
CA ARG A 31 -13.57 -4.91 0.61
C ARG A 31 -15.08 -4.77 0.42
N GLU A 32 -15.82 -4.52 1.49
CA GLU A 32 -17.28 -4.33 1.41
C GLU A 32 -17.62 -3.09 0.62
N LEU A 33 -16.90 -1.99 0.85
CA LEU A 33 -17.07 -0.75 0.09
C LEU A 33 -16.84 -0.97 -1.41
N ARG A 34 -15.77 -1.68 -1.77
CA ARG A 34 -15.49 -2.01 -3.17
C ARG A 34 -16.63 -2.81 -3.79
N ASN A 35 -17.08 -3.86 -3.12
CA ASN A 35 -18.17 -4.71 -3.63
C ASN A 35 -19.44 -3.89 -3.82
N TYR A 36 -19.84 -3.09 -2.83
CA TYR A 36 -20.98 -2.21 -2.91
C TYR A 36 -20.88 -1.24 -4.10
N LEU A 37 -19.75 -0.54 -4.26
CA LEU A 37 -19.59 0.40 -5.36
C LEU A 37 -19.65 -0.31 -6.72
N LEU A 38 -19.08 -1.51 -6.85
CA LEU A 38 -19.10 -2.25 -8.12
C LEU A 38 -20.50 -2.69 -8.58
N GLU A 39 -21.48 -2.75 -7.68
CA GLU A 39 -22.88 -3.05 -7.99
C GLU A 39 -23.65 -1.81 -8.50
N LEU A 40 -23.09 -0.60 -8.32
CA LEU A 40 -23.71 0.63 -8.78
C LEU A 40 -23.39 0.94 -10.25
N PRO A 41 -24.22 1.74 -10.94
CA PRO A 41 -23.90 2.27 -12.26
C PRO A 41 -22.52 2.98 -12.21
N ASP A 42 -21.67 2.74 -13.23
CA ASP A 42 -20.30 3.25 -13.29
C ASP A 42 -19.41 2.89 -12.09
N GLY A 43 -19.77 1.89 -11.33
CA GLY A 43 -19.13 1.52 -10.07
C GLY A 43 -17.64 1.23 -10.20
N LYS A 44 -17.19 0.65 -11.32
CA LYS A 44 -15.75 0.44 -11.61
C LYS A 44 -15.01 1.77 -11.72
N ILE A 45 -15.58 2.75 -12.41
CA ILE A 45 -14.99 4.09 -12.56
C ILE A 45 -14.96 4.79 -11.21
N THR A 46 -16.06 4.74 -10.46
CA THR A 46 -16.18 5.31 -9.11
C THR A 46 -15.12 4.72 -8.17
N TRP A 47 -14.93 3.40 -8.18
CA TRP A 47 -13.90 2.75 -7.41
C TRP A 47 -12.49 3.21 -7.78
N MET A 48 -12.19 3.34 -9.09
CA MET A 48 -10.90 3.82 -9.57
C MET A 48 -10.64 5.27 -9.19
N LYS A 49 -11.66 6.14 -9.25
CA LYS A 49 -11.59 7.54 -8.76
C LYS A 49 -11.28 7.58 -7.27
N LEU A 50 -12.00 6.80 -6.47
CA LEU A 50 -11.78 6.72 -5.02
C LEU A 50 -10.35 6.26 -4.69
N GLN A 51 -9.84 5.25 -5.39
CA GLN A 51 -8.46 4.82 -5.23
C GLN A 51 -7.45 5.93 -5.57
N GLY A 52 -7.67 6.67 -6.66
CA GLY A 52 -6.83 7.81 -7.04
C GLY A 52 -6.80 8.89 -5.97
N LEU A 53 -7.94 9.25 -5.40
CA LEU A 53 -8.05 10.22 -4.31
C LEU A 53 -7.29 9.76 -3.05
N ILE A 54 -7.47 8.51 -2.64
CA ILE A 54 -6.87 7.98 -1.42
C ILE A 54 -5.35 7.84 -1.55
N TYR A 55 -4.87 7.33 -2.68
CA TYR A 55 -3.43 7.15 -2.91
C TYR A 55 -2.72 8.44 -3.36
N GLY A 56 -3.47 9.49 -3.72
CA GLY A 56 -3.00 10.81 -4.06
C GLY A 56 -3.32 11.84 -2.97
N LYS A 57 -4.37 12.62 -3.17
CA LYS A 57 -4.79 13.74 -2.33
C LYS A 57 -4.84 13.43 -0.83
N TYR A 58 -5.33 12.24 -0.47
CA TYR A 58 -5.54 11.84 0.92
C TYR A 58 -4.47 10.86 1.45
N MET A 59 -3.40 10.59 0.70
CA MET A 59 -2.33 9.67 1.11
C MET A 59 -1.73 10.03 2.47
N HIS A 60 -1.60 11.32 2.76
CA HIS A 60 -1.05 11.84 4.02
C HIS A 60 -1.83 11.39 5.27
N ARG A 61 -3.10 10.98 5.11
CA ARG A 61 -3.98 10.50 6.19
C ARG A 61 -3.88 8.99 6.44
N ALA A 62 -3.19 8.26 5.58
CA ALA A 62 -2.96 6.83 5.81
C ALA A 62 -2.15 6.59 7.09
N GLU A 63 -2.47 5.51 7.80
CA GLU A 63 -1.78 5.11 9.01
C GLU A 63 -0.72 4.05 8.73
N LEU A 64 0.24 3.87 9.63
CA LEU A 64 1.10 2.70 9.58
C LEU A 64 0.31 1.46 9.98
N MET A 65 0.55 0.36 9.28
CA MET A 65 0.03 -0.94 9.69
C MET A 65 0.62 -1.30 11.08
N PRO A 66 -0.18 -1.85 12.00
CA PRO A 66 0.32 -2.30 13.29
C PRO A 66 1.54 -3.20 13.15
N GLY A 67 2.55 -3.01 13.98
CA GLY A 67 3.80 -3.77 13.97
C GLY A 67 4.87 -3.26 13.02
N VAL A 68 4.55 -2.47 11.99
CA VAL A 68 5.53 -1.97 11.00
C VAL A 68 6.62 -1.13 11.65
N ALA A 69 6.26 -0.23 12.57
CA ALA A 69 7.25 0.61 13.25
C ALA A 69 8.26 -0.25 14.03
N ASN A 70 7.78 -1.22 14.81
CA ASN A 70 8.65 -2.13 15.53
C ASN A 70 9.52 -2.98 14.59
N PHE A 71 8.94 -3.51 13.51
CA PHE A 71 9.68 -4.26 12.50
C PHE A 71 10.84 -3.44 11.91
N LEU A 72 10.59 -2.21 11.48
CA LEU A 72 11.61 -1.33 10.90
C LEU A 72 12.71 -0.98 11.91
N LEU A 73 12.34 -0.70 13.15
CA LEU A 73 13.31 -0.49 14.23
C LEU A 73 14.18 -1.72 14.49
N GLN A 74 13.59 -2.93 14.49
CA GLN A 74 14.35 -4.16 14.65
C GLN A 74 15.30 -4.42 13.46
N CYS A 75 14.88 -4.11 12.24
CA CYS A 75 15.76 -4.20 11.06
C CYS A 75 16.93 -3.24 11.20
N LYS A 76 16.68 -1.98 11.59
CA LYS A 76 17.72 -0.98 11.81
C LYS A 76 18.72 -1.41 12.89
N LEU A 77 18.24 -1.85 14.06
CA LEU A 77 19.10 -2.29 15.18
C LEU A 77 20.01 -3.47 14.80
N ARG A 78 19.56 -4.32 13.87
CA ARG A 78 20.32 -5.47 13.38
C ARG A 78 21.08 -5.19 12.09
N ASN A 79 21.09 -3.94 11.61
CA ASN A 79 21.70 -3.54 10.34
C ASN A 79 21.18 -4.35 9.13
N TYR A 80 19.91 -4.76 9.15
CA TYR A 80 19.28 -5.41 8.00
C TYR A 80 18.83 -4.36 6.99
N PRO A 81 19.28 -4.44 5.72
CA PRO A 81 18.80 -3.53 4.69
C PRO A 81 17.33 -3.79 4.41
N VAL A 82 16.54 -2.71 4.35
CA VAL A 82 15.12 -2.76 4.01
C VAL A 82 14.91 -2.14 2.65
N PHE A 83 14.23 -2.88 1.76
CA PHE A 83 13.76 -2.42 0.46
C PHE A 83 12.25 -2.38 0.43
N ILE A 84 11.67 -1.38 -0.21
CA ILE A 84 10.23 -1.28 -0.43
C ILE A 84 9.97 -1.32 -1.93
N VAL A 85 9.20 -2.31 -2.38
CA VAL A 85 8.81 -2.47 -3.78
C VAL A 85 7.29 -2.41 -3.85
N SER A 86 6.75 -1.37 -4.48
CA SER A 86 5.32 -1.11 -4.55
C SER A 86 4.84 -1.08 -6.00
N HIS A 87 3.80 -1.85 -6.30
CA HIS A 87 3.02 -1.64 -7.52
C HIS A 87 2.19 -0.37 -7.36
N LYS A 88 2.66 0.72 -7.96
CA LYS A 88 1.99 2.02 -7.89
C LYS A 88 2.23 2.80 -9.18
N THR A 89 1.15 3.08 -9.92
CA THR A 89 1.17 3.92 -11.11
C THR A 89 1.61 5.35 -10.77
N GLU A 90 2.04 6.10 -11.76
CA GLU A 90 2.45 7.48 -11.54
C GLU A 90 1.27 8.38 -11.17
N PHE A 91 0.13 8.20 -11.84
CA PHE A 91 -1.11 8.94 -11.60
C PHE A 91 -2.27 7.98 -11.34
N GLY A 92 -3.29 8.47 -10.64
CA GLY A 92 -4.56 7.76 -10.47
C GLY A 92 -5.35 7.71 -11.78
N HIS A 93 -6.12 6.64 -11.96
CA HIS A 93 -7.07 6.57 -13.07
C HIS A 93 -8.22 7.57 -12.82
N PHE A 94 -8.61 8.30 -13.85
CA PHE A 94 -9.68 9.31 -13.78
C PHE A 94 -9.42 10.44 -12.78
N ASP A 95 -8.16 10.74 -12.49
CA ASP A 95 -7.75 11.87 -11.67
C ASP A 95 -7.53 13.11 -12.56
N PRO A 96 -8.41 14.12 -12.53
CA PRO A 96 -8.26 15.33 -13.35
C PRO A 96 -7.11 16.22 -12.88
N GLU A 97 -6.75 16.13 -11.60
CA GLU A 97 -5.64 16.91 -11.00
C GLU A 97 -4.27 16.28 -11.29
N LYS A 98 -4.22 15.05 -11.80
CA LYS A 98 -3.00 14.30 -12.09
C LYS A 98 -2.00 14.34 -10.91
N ILE A 99 -2.50 14.04 -9.73
CA ILE A 99 -1.68 14.00 -8.52
C ILE A 99 -0.67 12.84 -8.62
N PRO A 100 0.64 13.10 -8.51
CA PRO A 100 1.66 12.08 -8.69
C PRO A 100 1.71 11.12 -7.48
N LEU A 101 1.06 9.95 -7.59
CA LEU A 101 0.87 8.99 -6.49
C LEU A 101 2.17 8.54 -5.84
N ARG A 102 3.24 8.37 -6.63
CA ARG A 102 4.57 7.98 -6.14
C ARG A 102 5.16 9.07 -5.25
N LYS A 103 5.01 10.34 -5.66
CA LYS A 103 5.48 11.48 -4.88
C LYS A 103 4.72 11.61 -3.56
N GLU A 104 3.41 11.40 -3.57
CA GLU A 104 2.60 11.42 -2.35
C GLU A 104 2.95 10.25 -1.41
N ALA A 105 3.24 9.06 -1.95
CA ALA A 105 3.74 7.95 -1.15
C ALA A 105 5.09 8.26 -0.48
N LEU A 106 6.03 8.88 -1.20
CA LEU A 106 7.32 9.30 -0.63
C LEU A 106 7.16 10.38 0.43
N LYS A 107 6.27 11.37 0.22
CA LYS A 107 5.95 12.39 1.23
C LYS A 107 5.36 11.74 2.50
N TRP A 108 4.43 10.79 2.33
CA TRP A 108 3.87 10.05 3.45
C TRP A 108 4.95 9.29 4.22
N MET A 109 5.86 8.59 3.54
CA MET A 109 6.99 7.93 4.17
C MET A 109 7.88 8.93 4.93
N GLN A 110 8.12 10.12 4.37
CA GLN A 110 8.87 11.18 5.04
C GLN A 110 8.17 11.64 6.33
N ILE A 111 6.86 11.88 6.29
CA ILE A 111 6.06 12.26 7.46
C ILE A 111 6.10 11.15 8.53
N LYS A 112 6.08 9.89 8.12
CA LYS A 112 6.15 8.71 9.02
C LYS A 112 7.60 8.36 9.43
N GLN A 113 8.57 9.23 9.18
CA GLN A 113 9.95 9.12 9.66
C GLN A 113 10.76 7.96 9.05
N PHE A 114 10.37 7.45 7.86
CA PHE A 114 11.06 6.32 7.23
C PHE A 114 12.53 6.61 6.97
N PHE A 115 12.84 7.81 6.54
CA PHE A 115 14.16 8.21 6.06
C PHE A 115 15.03 8.85 7.13
N ASP A 116 14.45 9.17 8.29
CA ASP A 116 15.18 9.81 9.38
C ASP A 116 16.12 8.80 10.07
N PRO A 117 17.45 9.08 10.11
CA PRO A 117 18.42 8.21 10.77
C PRO A 117 18.19 8.03 12.28
N GLN A 118 17.48 8.94 12.94
CA GLN A 118 17.13 8.81 14.36
C GLN A 118 15.95 7.85 14.57
N TYR A 119 15.11 7.64 13.53
CA TYR A 119 13.98 6.72 13.57
C TYR A 119 14.26 5.44 12.78
N PHE A 120 13.65 5.26 11.60
CA PHE A 120 13.78 4.01 10.87
C PHE A 120 15.04 3.94 10.00
N GLY A 121 15.53 5.06 9.47
CA GLY A 121 16.77 5.14 8.71
C GLY A 121 16.76 4.35 7.40
N VAL A 122 15.60 4.16 6.79
CA VAL A 122 15.49 3.49 5.48
C VAL A 122 16.11 4.38 4.41
N ASN A 123 17.01 3.83 3.58
CA ASN A 123 17.59 4.59 2.48
C ASN A 123 16.50 4.87 1.42
N LYS A 124 16.40 6.13 0.96
CA LYS A 124 15.46 6.54 -0.10
C LYS A 124 15.69 5.78 -1.41
N ASP A 125 16.93 5.43 -1.72
CA ASP A 125 17.30 4.66 -2.92
C ASP A 125 16.77 3.22 -2.90
N ASN A 126 16.35 2.74 -1.72
CA ASN A 126 15.73 1.44 -1.55
C ASN A 126 14.20 1.44 -1.79
N ILE A 127 13.62 2.58 -2.20
CA ILE A 127 12.20 2.67 -2.52
C ILE A 127 11.99 2.54 -4.02
N HIS A 128 11.30 1.51 -4.43
CA HIS A 128 11.05 1.19 -5.84
C HIS A 128 9.56 1.14 -6.14
N PHE A 129 9.18 1.76 -7.23
CA PHE A 129 7.81 1.73 -7.75
C PHE A 129 7.78 1.02 -9.11
N ALA A 130 6.79 0.17 -9.29
CA ALA A 130 6.53 -0.56 -10.51
C ALA A 130 5.18 -0.16 -11.10
N ASN A 131 5.05 -0.16 -12.43
CA ASN A 131 3.78 0.12 -13.11
C ASN A 131 2.89 -1.12 -13.16
N THR A 132 3.50 -2.30 -13.19
CA THR A 132 2.79 -3.58 -13.27
C THR A 132 3.26 -4.52 -12.16
N ARG A 133 2.54 -5.63 -11.99
CA ARG A 133 2.92 -6.68 -11.05
C ARG A 133 4.18 -7.40 -11.53
N GLU A 134 4.31 -7.63 -12.83
CA GLU A 134 5.48 -8.24 -13.45
C GLU A 134 6.74 -7.41 -13.16
N GLU A 135 6.72 -6.10 -13.43
CA GLU A 135 7.82 -5.18 -13.08
C GLU A 135 8.17 -5.21 -11.59
N LYS A 136 7.15 -5.33 -10.71
CA LYS A 136 7.36 -5.47 -9.26
C LYS A 136 8.14 -6.74 -8.95
N VAL A 137 7.76 -7.87 -9.53
CA VAL A 137 8.40 -9.17 -9.28
C VAL A 137 9.82 -9.21 -9.87
N GLU A 138 10.04 -8.64 -11.05
CA GLU A 138 11.36 -8.46 -11.64
C GLU A 138 12.27 -7.64 -10.71
N LYS A 139 11.75 -6.55 -10.12
CA LYS A 139 12.50 -5.75 -9.16
C LYS A 139 12.84 -6.55 -7.89
N ILE A 140 11.91 -7.34 -7.37
CA ILE A 140 12.15 -8.24 -6.22
C ILE A 140 13.29 -9.21 -6.55
N ALA A 141 13.30 -9.79 -7.75
CA ALA A 141 14.37 -10.70 -8.18
C ALA A 141 15.73 -9.99 -8.28
N GLN A 142 15.79 -8.79 -8.85
CA GLN A 142 17.01 -7.97 -8.96
C GLN A 142 17.61 -7.62 -7.59
N LEU A 143 16.78 -7.33 -6.59
CA LEU A 143 17.20 -6.98 -5.24
C LEU A 143 17.77 -8.17 -4.46
N ASN A 144 17.51 -9.39 -4.89
CA ASN A 144 18.02 -10.63 -4.30
C ASN A 144 17.81 -10.71 -2.76
N CYS A 145 16.66 -10.27 -2.30
CA CYS A 145 16.32 -10.24 -0.87
C CYS A 145 16.15 -11.66 -0.32
N THR A 146 16.56 -11.88 0.93
CA THR A 146 16.35 -13.14 1.65
C THR A 146 14.86 -13.39 1.94
N PHE A 147 14.13 -12.33 2.26
CA PHE A 147 12.69 -12.38 2.58
C PHE A 147 11.94 -11.34 1.77
N PHE A 148 10.70 -11.66 1.39
CA PHE A 148 9.75 -10.69 0.86
C PHE A 148 8.41 -10.83 1.56
N ILE A 149 7.84 -9.71 2.00
CA ILE A 149 6.58 -9.64 2.74
C ILE A 149 5.55 -8.92 1.85
N ASP A 150 4.40 -9.53 1.62
CA ASP A 150 3.30 -8.92 0.85
C ASP A 150 1.95 -9.42 1.37
N ASP A 151 0.88 -8.64 1.17
CA ASP A 151 -0.49 -9.00 1.51
C ASP A 151 -1.24 -9.71 0.36
N LEU A 152 -0.64 -9.75 -0.83
CA LEU A 152 -1.23 -10.36 -2.02
C LEU A 152 -0.56 -11.70 -2.36
N PRO A 153 -1.26 -12.84 -2.18
CA PRO A 153 -0.71 -14.16 -2.52
C PRO A 153 -0.32 -14.26 -4.01
N GLU A 154 -1.00 -13.51 -4.88
CA GLU A 154 -0.73 -13.50 -6.33
C GLU A 154 0.68 -13.00 -6.67
N VAL A 155 1.30 -12.16 -5.83
CA VAL A 155 2.70 -11.74 -6.03
C VAL A 155 3.64 -12.93 -5.93
N PHE A 156 3.35 -13.85 -5.03
CA PHE A 156 4.18 -15.03 -4.77
C PHE A 156 4.00 -16.17 -5.79
N THR A 157 2.94 -16.11 -6.60
CA THR A 157 2.65 -17.11 -7.63
C THR A 157 3.11 -16.68 -9.02
N GLU A 158 3.62 -15.45 -9.17
CA GLU A 158 4.20 -14.98 -10.43
C GLU A 158 5.40 -15.84 -10.86
N THR A 159 5.47 -16.15 -12.13
CA THR A 159 6.49 -17.05 -12.69
C THR A 159 7.92 -16.57 -12.44
N LEU A 160 8.14 -15.25 -12.44
CA LEU A 160 9.45 -14.64 -12.24
C LEU A 160 9.79 -14.41 -10.76
N PHE A 161 8.93 -14.84 -9.83
CA PHE A 161 9.25 -14.68 -8.40
C PHE A 161 10.47 -15.51 -8.01
N PRO A 162 11.51 -14.92 -7.36
CA PRO A 162 12.78 -15.60 -7.15
C PRO A 162 12.66 -16.75 -6.15
N ASN A 163 13.07 -17.95 -6.57
CA ASN A 163 12.96 -19.19 -5.77
C ASN A 163 13.74 -19.15 -4.44
N LYS A 164 14.80 -18.34 -4.37
CA LYS A 164 15.64 -18.21 -3.16
C LYS A 164 15.05 -17.27 -2.12
N THR A 165 14.10 -16.42 -2.49
CA THR A 165 13.48 -15.48 -1.59
C THR A 165 12.37 -16.16 -0.78
N LYS A 166 12.47 -16.11 0.54
CA LYS A 166 11.43 -16.64 1.43
C LYS A 166 10.19 -15.75 1.38
N LYS A 167 9.05 -16.37 1.09
CA LYS A 167 7.74 -15.73 0.95
C LYS A 167 7.09 -15.60 2.33
N ILE A 168 6.66 -14.39 2.69
CA ILE A 168 5.90 -14.12 3.92
C ILE A 168 4.60 -13.44 3.51
N LEU A 169 3.49 -14.18 3.56
CA LEU A 169 2.17 -13.63 3.35
C LEU A 169 1.74 -12.86 4.60
N PHE A 170 1.49 -11.57 4.45
CA PHE A 170 1.00 -10.72 5.52
C PHE A 170 -0.53 -10.78 5.57
N ASP A 171 -1.07 -11.43 6.62
CA ASP A 171 -2.51 -11.49 6.86
C ASP A 171 -2.90 -10.52 7.99
N LYS A 172 -3.55 -9.43 7.63
CA LYS A 172 -4.01 -8.40 8.57
C LYS A 172 -5.16 -8.87 9.49
N PHE A 173 -5.84 -9.98 9.16
CA PHE A 173 -6.98 -10.48 9.93
C PHE A 173 -6.57 -11.41 11.07
N SER A 174 -5.36 -11.94 11.07
CA SER A 174 -4.86 -12.80 12.15
C SER A 174 -4.62 -12.08 13.49
N TYR A 175 -4.58 -10.73 13.48
CA TYR A 175 -4.41 -9.93 14.71
C TYR A 175 -5.69 -9.61 15.49
N SER A 176 -6.86 -9.96 14.97
CA SER A 176 -8.15 -9.66 15.65
C SER A 176 -8.59 -10.69 16.68
N ASN A 177 -7.84 -11.78 16.90
CA ASN A 177 -8.18 -12.89 17.78
C ASN A 177 -7.16 -13.15 18.90
N SER A 178 -6.33 -12.15 19.26
CA SER A 178 -5.40 -12.29 20.40
C SER A 178 -5.61 -11.19 21.44
#